data_9ae83975efe7d5b8758c78fa9a2a1aee
#
_entry.id   9ae83975efe7d5b8758c78fa9a2a1aee
#
_cell.length_a   1.000
_cell.length_b   1.000
_cell.length_c   1.000
_cell.angle_alpha   90.00
_cell.angle_beta   90.00
_cell.angle_gamma   90.00
#
_symmetry.space_group_name_H-M   'P 1'
#
loop_
_entity.id
_entity.type
_entity.pdbx_description
1 polymer ?
#
loop_
_entity_poly.entity_id
_entity_poly.type
_entity_poly.pdbx_seq_one_letter_code
_entity_poly.pdbx_strand_id
1 'polypeptide(L)'
;MQLPSQAALMRIYTDESARSGHKSLFEEIVCKARDQGLAGATVLRGPMGFGHTHRIQNASILNLSGNLPLVIEIVDDESNLRAFLSTVENMKDIGLITLEKVEILHHGAGVSGR
;
A
#
# COMPACT_ATOMS: atom_id res chain seq x y z
N MET A 1 -2.44 6.99 19.38
CA MET A 1 -1.39 7.54 18.53
C MET A 1 -1.85 8.83 17.89
N GLN A 2 -1.03 9.82 17.94
CA GLN A 2 -1.33 11.12 17.38
C GLN A 2 -0.40 11.40 16.21
N LEU A 3 -0.98 11.64 15.04
CA LEU A 3 -0.18 11.95 13.86
C LEU A 3 0.21 13.43 13.85
N PRO A 4 1.42 13.75 13.42
CA PRO A 4 1.85 15.14 13.32
C PRO A 4 1.13 15.85 12.19
N SER A 5 1.16 17.18 12.24
CA SER A 5 0.60 17.97 11.14
C SER A 5 1.36 17.74 9.84
N GLN A 6 2.64 17.37 9.94
CA GLN A 6 3.45 17.07 8.76
C GLN A 6 3.42 15.58 8.48
N ALA A 7 2.46 15.17 7.75
CA ALA A 7 2.32 13.78 7.36
C ALA A 7 2.54 13.61 5.87
N ALA A 8 2.62 12.36 5.44
CA ALA A 8 2.76 12.03 4.05
C ALA A 8 1.88 10.84 3.72
N LEU A 9 1.62 10.67 2.44
CA LEU A 9 0.89 9.52 1.91
C LEU A 9 1.86 8.73 1.03
N MET A 10 2.05 7.48 1.40
CA MET A 10 2.81 6.55 0.57
C MET A 10 1.83 5.69 -0.21
N ARG A 11 2.05 5.56 -1.52
CA ARG A 11 1.31 4.63 -2.35
C ARG A 11 2.27 3.59 -2.90
N ILE A 12 1.88 2.34 -2.76
CA ILE A 12 2.66 1.21 -3.26
C ILE A 12 1.81 0.52 -4.30
N TYR A 13 2.31 0.49 -5.55
CA TYR A 13 1.59 -0.06 -6.68
C TYR A 13 2.08 -1.46 -6.96
N THR A 14 1.16 -2.42 -6.96
CA THR A 14 1.45 -3.81 -7.26
C THR A 14 0.21 -4.44 -7.91
N ASP A 15 0.05 -5.74 -7.82
CA ASP A 15 -1.14 -6.41 -8.33
C ASP A 15 -1.50 -7.59 -7.44
N GLU A 16 -2.66 -8.19 -7.71
CA GLU A 16 -3.20 -9.25 -6.86
C GLU A 16 -2.37 -10.52 -6.92
N SER A 17 -1.69 -10.78 -8.02
CA SER A 17 -0.95 -12.02 -8.19
C SER A 17 0.45 -11.98 -7.61
N ALA A 18 0.96 -10.79 -7.27
CA ALA A 18 2.30 -10.69 -6.71
C ALA A 18 2.40 -11.45 -5.40
N ARG A 19 3.51 -12.16 -5.22
CA ARG A 19 3.70 -13.06 -4.08
C ARG A 19 4.92 -12.68 -3.27
N SER A 20 4.85 -13.00 -1.99
CA SER A 20 6.00 -12.95 -1.09
C SER A 20 6.05 -14.32 -0.41
N GLY A 21 6.82 -15.24 -1.00
CA GLY A 21 6.78 -16.62 -0.56
C GLY A 21 5.40 -17.24 -0.79
N HIS A 22 4.78 -17.70 0.28
CA HIS A 22 3.46 -18.33 0.21
C HIS A 22 2.32 -17.35 0.38
N LYS A 23 2.62 -16.11 0.74
CA LYS A 23 1.60 -15.07 0.94
C LYS A 23 1.45 -14.21 -0.30
N SER A 24 0.32 -13.55 -0.42
CA SER A 24 0.16 -12.45 -1.35
C SER A 24 1.07 -11.31 -0.90
N LEU A 25 1.70 -10.64 -1.86
CA LEU A 25 2.60 -9.54 -1.53
C LEU A 25 1.86 -8.44 -0.77
N PHE A 26 0.64 -8.09 -1.20
CA PHE A 26 -0.10 -7.02 -0.54
C PHE A 26 -0.42 -7.36 0.92
N GLU A 27 -0.71 -8.63 1.22
CA GLU A 27 -0.95 -9.04 2.60
C GLU A 27 0.33 -8.89 3.43
N GLU A 28 1.47 -9.28 2.87
CA GLU A 28 2.75 -9.16 3.56
C GLU A 28 3.05 -7.70 3.87
N ILE A 29 2.82 -6.81 2.92
CA ILE A 29 3.08 -5.37 3.11
C ILE A 29 2.19 -4.81 4.21
N VAL A 30 0.90 -5.14 4.19
CA VAL A 30 -0.04 -4.65 5.19
C VAL A 30 0.34 -5.17 6.58
N CYS A 31 0.70 -6.44 6.68
CA CYS A 31 1.11 -7.02 7.96
C CYS A 31 2.38 -6.36 8.49
N LYS A 32 3.35 -6.08 7.62
CA LYS A 32 4.57 -5.40 8.04
C LYS A 32 4.29 -3.97 8.48
N ALA A 33 3.39 -3.27 7.80
CA ALA A 33 3.00 -1.92 8.20
C ALA A 33 2.40 -1.93 9.62
N ARG A 34 1.52 -2.89 9.88
CA ARG A 34 0.93 -3.03 11.22
C ARG A 34 2.00 -3.36 12.26
N ASP A 35 2.90 -4.28 11.94
CA ASP A 35 3.92 -4.71 12.88
C ASP A 35 4.91 -3.60 13.21
N GLN A 36 5.16 -2.69 12.26
CA GLN A 36 6.04 -1.54 12.49
C GLN A 36 5.32 -0.36 13.13
N GLY A 37 4.05 -0.51 13.44
CA GLY A 37 3.31 0.50 14.19
C GLY A 37 2.83 1.68 13.37
N LEU A 38 2.72 1.52 12.05
CA LEU A 38 2.17 2.59 11.23
C LEU A 38 0.69 2.80 11.53
N ALA A 39 0.21 4.01 11.26
CA ALA A 39 -1.13 4.43 11.69
C ALA A 39 -2.26 3.65 11.00
N GLY A 40 -2.02 3.18 9.79
CA GLY A 40 -3.03 2.40 9.07
C GLY A 40 -2.58 2.13 7.65
N ALA A 41 -3.25 1.20 7.00
CA ALA A 41 -3.00 0.88 5.60
C ALA A 41 -4.30 0.45 4.95
N THR A 42 -4.50 0.87 3.73
CA THR A 42 -5.69 0.52 2.96
C THR A 42 -5.27 -0.03 1.61
N VAL A 43 -5.87 -1.13 1.21
CA VAL A 43 -5.61 -1.72 -0.11
C VAL A 43 -6.80 -1.39 -1.01
N LEU A 44 -6.50 -0.76 -2.14
CA LEU A 44 -7.50 -0.43 -3.15
C LEU A 44 -7.25 -1.26 -4.38
N ARG A 45 -8.31 -1.75 -4.98
CA ARG A 45 -8.23 -2.54 -6.20
C ARG A 45 -8.71 -1.70 -7.37
N GLY A 46 -7.88 -1.61 -8.42
CA GLY A 46 -8.28 -0.93 -9.63
C GLY A 46 -9.02 -1.87 -10.57
N PRO A 47 -10.09 -1.39 -11.23
CA PRO A 47 -10.81 -2.25 -12.16
C PRO A 47 -10.05 -2.51 -13.45
N MET A 48 -9.01 -1.73 -13.73
CA MET A 48 -8.23 -1.86 -14.95
C MET A 48 -6.90 -1.13 -14.77
N GLY A 49 -5.86 -1.60 -15.41
CA GLY A 49 -4.59 -0.92 -15.41
C GLY A 49 -3.47 -1.77 -15.99
N PHE A 50 -2.28 -1.20 -16.06
CA PHE A 50 -1.08 -1.94 -16.40
C PHE A 50 0.11 -1.32 -15.71
N GLY A 51 1.14 -2.14 -15.49
CA GLY A 51 2.38 -1.70 -14.86
C GLY A 51 3.57 -1.93 -15.78
N HIS A 52 4.72 -2.20 -15.18
CA HIS A 52 5.97 -2.33 -15.93
C HIS A 52 5.95 -3.43 -16.99
N THR A 53 5.08 -4.42 -16.87
CA THR A 53 4.96 -5.48 -17.87
C THR A 53 4.15 -5.04 -19.08
N HIS A 54 3.46 -3.90 -18.99
CA HIS A 54 2.58 -3.37 -20.03
C HIS A 54 1.42 -4.30 -20.40
N ARG A 55 1.14 -5.29 -19.57
CA ARG A 55 0.00 -6.17 -19.76
C ARG A 55 -1.21 -5.54 -19.11
N ILE A 56 -2.25 -5.30 -19.93
CA ILE A 56 -3.49 -4.70 -19.43
C ILE A 56 -4.26 -5.73 -18.63
N GLN A 57 -4.69 -5.33 -17.44
CA GLN A 57 -5.48 -6.14 -16.53
C GLN A 57 -6.83 -5.45 -16.34
N ASN A 58 -7.91 -6.20 -16.36
CA ASN A 58 -9.21 -5.60 -16.16
C ASN A 58 -10.15 -6.59 -15.46
N ALA A 59 -11.22 -6.04 -14.89
CA ALA A 59 -12.22 -6.79 -14.14
C ALA A 59 -13.32 -7.29 -15.06
N SER A 60 -12.99 -7.71 -16.27
CA SER A 60 -13.96 -8.25 -17.19
C SER A 60 -14.55 -9.54 -16.64
N ILE A 61 -15.85 -9.72 -16.86
CA ILE A 61 -16.54 -10.94 -16.47
C ILE A 61 -15.93 -12.15 -17.17
N LEU A 62 -15.29 -11.95 -18.30
CA LEU A 62 -14.65 -13.03 -19.06
C LEU A 62 -13.21 -13.27 -18.61
N ASN A 63 -12.65 -12.40 -17.80
CA ASN A 63 -11.29 -12.52 -17.31
C ASN A 63 -11.33 -13.11 -15.91
N LEU A 64 -11.23 -14.41 -15.81
CA LEU A 64 -11.32 -15.11 -14.54
C LEU A 64 -9.98 -15.20 -13.82
N SER A 65 -8.92 -14.65 -14.38
CA SER A 65 -7.60 -14.73 -13.74
C SER A 65 -7.54 -13.91 -12.45
N GLY A 66 -8.37 -12.89 -12.33
CA GLY A 66 -8.46 -12.13 -11.10
C GLY A 66 -7.21 -11.36 -10.73
N ASN A 67 -6.34 -11.08 -11.70
CA ASN A 67 -5.11 -10.34 -11.40
C ASN A 67 -5.31 -8.88 -11.72
N LEU A 68 -5.82 -8.14 -10.74
CA LEU A 68 -6.08 -6.72 -10.91
C LEU A 68 -5.00 -5.88 -10.24
N PRO A 69 -4.80 -4.64 -10.71
CA PRO A 69 -3.85 -3.74 -10.06
C PRO A 69 -4.32 -3.38 -8.66
N LEU A 70 -3.36 -3.25 -7.76
CA LEU A 70 -3.62 -2.86 -6.38
C LEU A 70 -2.77 -1.64 -6.03
N VAL A 71 -3.34 -0.78 -5.19
CA VAL A 71 -2.62 0.34 -4.59
C VAL A 71 -2.77 0.22 -3.09
N ILE A 72 -1.65 0.21 -2.38
CA ILE A 72 -1.65 0.21 -0.92
C ILE A 72 -1.34 1.63 -0.47
N GLU A 73 -2.24 2.21 0.31
CA GLU A 73 -2.11 3.59 0.81
C GLU A 73 -1.84 3.59 2.29
N ILE A 74 -0.82 4.34 2.70
CA ILE A 74 -0.44 4.47 4.11
C ILE A 74 -0.18 5.94 4.38
N VAL A 75 -0.88 6.50 5.38
CA VAL A 75 -0.63 7.87 5.84
C VAL A 75 0.02 7.80 7.20
N ASP A 76 1.14 8.49 7.35
CA ASP A 76 1.85 8.53 8.62
C ASP A 76 2.83 9.70 8.58
N ASP A 77 3.59 9.87 9.64
CA ASP A 77 4.71 10.80 9.64
C ASP A 77 5.67 10.41 8.51
N GLU A 78 6.19 11.41 7.81
CA GLU A 78 7.08 11.14 6.67
C GLU A 78 8.29 10.30 7.07
N SER A 79 8.88 10.55 8.23
CA SER A 79 10.06 9.79 8.66
C SER A 79 9.72 8.32 8.89
N ASN A 80 8.52 8.03 9.40
CA ASN A 80 8.09 6.66 9.59
C ASN A 80 7.86 5.95 8.25
N LEU A 81 7.32 6.67 7.27
CA LEU A 81 7.12 6.11 5.95
C LEU A 81 8.45 5.84 5.25
N ARG A 82 9.42 6.73 5.40
CA ARG A 82 10.74 6.53 4.81
C ARG A 82 11.46 5.34 5.45
N ALA A 83 11.27 5.14 6.75
CA ALA A 83 11.80 3.95 7.41
C ALA A 83 11.12 2.68 6.87
N PHE A 84 9.81 2.74 6.65
CA PHE A 84 9.08 1.61 6.09
C PHE A 84 9.50 1.32 4.66
N LEU A 85 9.90 2.33 3.90
CA LEU A 85 10.41 2.13 2.54
C LEU A 85 11.55 1.11 2.52
N SER A 86 12.44 1.17 3.51
CA SER A 86 13.55 0.22 3.58
C SER A 86 13.08 -1.23 3.72
N THR A 87 11.90 -1.42 4.29
CA THR A 87 11.31 -2.74 4.44
C THR A 87 10.78 -3.28 3.12
N VAL A 88 10.18 -2.41 2.31
CA VAL A 88 9.43 -2.87 1.13
C VAL A 88 10.15 -2.67 -0.20
N GLU A 89 11.13 -1.76 -0.28
CA GLU A 89 11.71 -1.38 -1.56
C GLU A 89 12.42 -2.53 -2.29
N ASN A 90 12.86 -3.54 -1.56
CA ASN A 90 13.56 -4.68 -2.16
C ASN A 90 12.64 -5.87 -2.43
N MET A 91 11.35 -5.73 -2.19
CA MET A 91 10.41 -6.79 -2.51
C MET A 91 10.17 -6.84 -4.00
N LYS A 92 10.08 -8.06 -4.54
CA LYS A 92 9.80 -8.26 -5.96
C LYS A 92 8.36 -7.84 -6.27
N ASP A 93 8.14 -7.48 -7.52
CA ASP A 93 6.80 -7.20 -8.05
C ASP A 93 6.14 -5.94 -7.50
N ILE A 94 6.95 -5.05 -6.91
CA ILE A 94 6.49 -3.71 -6.62
C ILE A 94 6.80 -2.86 -7.85
N GLY A 95 5.76 -2.29 -8.46
CA GLY A 95 5.93 -1.53 -9.69
C GLY A 95 6.37 -0.10 -9.44
N LEU A 96 5.84 0.51 -8.40
CA LEU A 96 6.10 1.92 -8.14
C LEU A 96 5.78 2.21 -6.68
N ILE A 97 6.58 3.07 -6.06
CA ILE A 97 6.28 3.60 -4.74
C ILE A 97 6.39 5.11 -4.83
N THR A 98 5.35 5.80 -4.39
CA THR A 98 5.31 7.26 -4.39
C THR A 98 5.09 7.78 -2.98
N LEU A 99 5.51 9.02 -2.77
CA LEU A 99 5.32 9.70 -1.49
C LEU A 99 4.89 11.13 -1.81
N GLU A 100 3.82 11.59 -1.16
CA GLU A 100 3.41 12.98 -1.29
C GLU A 100 3.03 13.51 0.09
N LYS A 101 3.26 14.79 0.29
CA LYS A 101 2.90 15.43 1.55
C LYS A 101 1.41 15.64 1.61
N VAL A 102 0.83 15.41 2.78
CA VAL A 102 -0.59 15.61 3.00
C VAL A 102 -0.79 16.39 4.30
N GLU A 103 -1.88 17.12 4.35
CA GLU A 103 -2.29 17.83 5.55
C GLU A 103 -3.39 17.01 6.21
N ILE A 104 -3.20 16.67 7.48
CA ILE A 104 -4.23 15.93 8.20
C ILE A 104 -5.17 16.92 8.85
N LEU A 105 -6.42 16.94 8.38
CA LEU A 105 -7.44 17.82 8.93
C LEU A 105 -8.11 17.23 10.15
N HIS A 106 -8.15 15.91 10.22
CA HIS A 106 -8.81 15.21 11.33
C HIS A 106 -8.24 13.80 11.42
N HIS A 107 -7.89 13.39 12.60
CA HIS A 107 -7.51 12.01 12.87
C HIS A 107 -8.28 11.57 14.10
N GLY A 108 -9.16 10.60 13.95
CA GLY A 108 -9.96 10.14 15.06
C GLY A 108 -9.10 9.74 16.23
N ALA A 109 -9.46 10.17 17.45
CA ALA A 109 -8.75 9.78 18.65
C ALA A 109 -8.72 8.27 18.73
N GLY A 110 -9.64 7.72 18.06
CA GLY A 110 -9.66 6.32 17.88
C GLY A 110 -10.06 5.58 19.12
N VAL A 111 -10.19 4.32 18.89
CA VAL A 111 -10.41 3.39 19.96
C VAL A 111 -9.05 3.07 20.53
N SER A 112 -8.99 2.83 21.82
CA SER A 112 -7.74 2.46 22.44
C SER A 112 -7.15 1.25 21.73
N GLY A 113 -5.84 1.25 21.57
CA GLY A 113 -5.18 0.19 20.84
C GLY A 113 -4.89 0.53 19.39
N ARG A 114 -5.31 1.69 18.97
CA ARG A 114 -5.00 2.14 17.63
C ARG A 114 -3.62 2.71 17.50
#